data_260fc7d53067e30ca8377f93d0109052
#
_entry.id   260fc7d53067e30ca8377f93d0109052
#
_cell.length_a   1.000
_cell.length_b   1.000
_cell.length_c   1.000
_cell.angle_alpha   90.00
_cell.angle_beta   90.00
_cell.angle_gamma   90.00
#
_symmetry.space_group_name_H-M   'P 1'
#
loop_
_entity.id
_entity.type
_entity.pdbx_description
1 polymer ?
#
loop_
_entity_poly.entity_id
_entity_poly.type
_entity_poly.pdbx_seq_one_letter_code
_entity_poly.pdbx_strand_id
1 'polypeptide(L)'
;MTSSPLPLLVALGGAVVYHLSQKSVPGEAAPFVVIGLAYAVGLATCVGIVIAGGTPVLESVRAAWRPAVGVGLGVLAIEAGFLLAYRAGWPLSTASLVVNVSVAVVLLLVGLAAFGESLTARQWAGVAACLVGLALITSR
;
A
#
# COMPACT_ATOMS: atom_id res chain seq x y z
N MET A 1 5.41 15.05 -21.07
CA MET A 1 4.81 13.70 -21.13
C MET A 1 3.64 13.69 -20.14
N THR A 2 2.42 13.70 -20.63
CA THR A 2 1.22 13.54 -19.77
C THR A 2 1.12 12.08 -19.40
N SER A 3 1.60 11.74 -18.20
CA SER A 3 1.42 10.38 -17.65
C SER A 3 -0.07 10.11 -17.48
N SER A 4 -0.56 9.02 -18.07
CA SER A 4 -1.96 8.60 -17.93
C SER A 4 -2.33 8.47 -16.44
N PRO A 5 -3.47 8.98 -15.98
CA PRO A 5 -3.90 8.81 -14.59
C PRO A 5 -4.43 7.40 -14.30
N LEU A 6 -4.60 6.57 -15.32
CA LEU A 6 -5.20 5.24 -15.20
C LEU A 6 -4.53 4.32 -14.15
N PRO A 7 -3.18 4.22 -14.07
CA PRO A 7 -2.55 3.40 -13.03
C PRO A 7 -2.89 3.84 -11.61
N LEU A 8 -3.01 5.15 -11.38
CA LEU A 8 -3.38 5.69 -10.07
C LEU A 8 -4.84 5.41 -9.72
N LEU A 9 -5.74 5.45 -10.70
CA LEU A 9 -7.15 5.10 -10.51
C LEU A 9 -7.32 3.61 -10.19
N VAL A 10 -6.55 2.74 -10.86
CA VAL A 10 -6.52 1.30 -10.54
C VAL A 10 -6.01 1.06 -9.12
N ALA A 11 -4.93 1.74 -8.72
CA ALA A 11 -4.39 1.64 -7.37
C ALA A 11 -5.40 2.14 -6.32
N LEU A 12 -6.07 3.26 -6.58
CA LEU A 12 -7.11 3.79 -5.71
C LEU A 12 -8.28 2.81 -5.54
N GLY A 13 -8.81 2.28 -6.64
CA GLY A 13 -9.88 1.28 -6.60
C GLY A 13 -9.47 0.02 -5.83
N GLY A 14 -8.26 -0.48 -6.08
CA GLY A 14 -7.69 -1.60 -5.34
C GLY A 14 -7.57 -1.33 -3.85
N ALA A 15 -7.10 -0.14 -3.46
CA ALA A 15 -6.97 0.25 -2.04
C ALA A 15 -8.35 0.31 -1.34
N VAL A 16 -9.38 0.81 -2.02
CA VAL A 16 -10.75 0.84 -1.46
C VAL A 16 -11.26 -0.58 -1.21
N VAL A 17 -11.17 -1.46 -2.21
CA VAL A 17 -11.58 -2.87 -2.08
C VAL A 17 -10.80 -3.56 -0.97
N TYR A 18 -9.48 -3.35 -0.91
CA TYR A 18 -8.59 -3.89 0.10
C TYR A 18 -9.06 -3.51 1.53
N HIS A 19 -9.22 -2.23 1.83
CA HIS A 19 -9.59 -1.78 3.16
C HIS A 19 -10.99 -2.23 3.59
N LEU A 20 -11.95 -2.25 2.66
CA LEU A 20 -13.30 -2.77 2.92
C LEU A 20 -13.28 -4.27 3.23
N SER A 21 -12.52 -5.04 2.46
CA SER A 21 -12.36 -6.48 2.66
C SER A 21 -11.66 -6.78 3.99
N GLN A 22 -10.59 -6.08 4.32
CA GLN A 22 -9.88 -6.23 5.59
C GLN A 22 -10.78 -5.93 6.79
N LYS A 23 -11.60 -4.88 6.72
CA LYS A 23 -12.53 -4.51 7.79
C LYS A 23 -13.65 -5.53 7.99
N SER A 24 -14.04 -6.25 6.94
CA SER A 24 -15.09 -7.28 6.97
C SER A 24 -14.61 -8.66 7.42
N VAL A 25 -13.30 -8.85 7.68
CA VAL A 25 -12.76 -10.12 8.18
C VAL A 25 -13.30 -10.41 9.58
N PRO A 26 -13.96 -11.57 9.81
CA PRO A 26 -14.46 -11.95 11.12
C PRO A 26 -13.35 -12.02 12.18
N GLY A 27 -13.68 -11.64 13.42
CA GLY A 27 -12.71 -11.61 14.53
C GLY A 27 -12.11 -12.99 14.86
N GLU A 28 -12.89 -14.06 14.67
CA GLU A 28 -12.50 -15.44 14.92
C GLU A 28 -11.51 -16.00 13.87
N ALA A 29 -11.46 -15.43 12.67
CA ALA A 29 -10.60 -15.92 11.61
C ALA A 29 -9.12 -15.67 11.96
N ALA A 30 -8.26 -16.68 11.89
CA ALA A 30 -6.84 -16.52 12.15
C ALA A 30 -6.21 -15.55 11.15
N PRO A 31 -5.52 -14.46 11.59
CA PRO A 31 -5.01 -13.40 10.70
C PRO A 31 -4.18 -13.93 9.55
N PHE A 32 -3.18 -14.74 9.86
CA PHE A 32 -2.24 -15.24 8.86
C PHE A 32 -2.84 -16.28 7.90
N VAL A 33 -3.95 -16.93 8.27
CA VAL A 33 -4.70 -17.80 7.36
C VAL A 33 -5.42 -16.95 6.31
N VAL A 34 -6.05 -15.85 6.73
CA VAL A 34 -6.73 -14.90 5.82
C VAL A 34 -5.73 -14.27 4.87
N ILE A 35 -4.60 -13.79 5.38
CA ILE A 35 -3.53 -13.19 4.57
C ILE A 35 -2.97 -14.23 3.58
N GLY A 36 -2.70 -15.45 4.04
CA GLY A 36 -2.22 -16.53 3.17
C GLY A 36 -3.19 -16.87 2.04
N LEU A 37 -4.50 -16.89 2.34
CA LEU A 37 -5.54 -17.09 1.33
C LEU A 37 -5.59 -15.94 0.31
N ALA A 38 -5.49 -14.70 0.78
CA ALA A 38 -5.41 -13.52 -0.10
C ALA A 38 -4.21 -13.59 -1.02
N TYR A 39 -3.05 -13.99 -0.51
CA TYR A 39 -1.83 -14.17 -1.32
C TYR A 39 -1.95 -15.32 -2.33
N ALA A 40 -2.64 -16.40 -1.98
CA ALA A 40 -2.90 -17.48 -2.93
C ALA A 40 -3.75 -17.02 -4.12
N VAL A 41 -4.78 -16.19 -3.86
CA VAL A 41 -5.59 -15.56 -4.91
C VAL A 41 -4.73 -14.61 -5.77
N GLY A 42 -3.93 -13.76 -5.14
CA GLY A 42 -3.03 -12.84 -5.83
C GLY A 42 -2.00 -13.57 -6.69
N LEU A 43 -1.38 -14.61 -6.14
CA LEU A 43 -0.42 -15.45 -6.87
C LEU A 43 -1.07 -16.14 -8.08
N ALA A 44 -2.23 -16.75 -7.91
CA ALA A 44 -2.95 -17.40 -9.00
C ALA A 44 -3.28 -16.40 -10.12
N THR A 45 -3.70 -15.20 -9.77
CA THR A 45 -3.97 -14.13 -10.73
C THR A 45 -2.70 -13.72 -11.48
N CYS A 46 -1.59 -13.49 -10.77
CA CYS A 46 -0.30 -13.15 -11.39
C CYS A 46 0.20 -14.25 -12.33
N VAL A 47 0.11 -15.51 -11.91
CA VAL A 47 0.50 -16.66 -12.73
C VAL A 47 -0.34 -16.72 -13.99
N GLY A 48 -1.66 -16.54 -13.89
CA GLY A 48 -2.55 -16.49 -15.04
C GLY A 48 -2.15 -15.40 -16.05
N ILE A 49 -1.86 -14.19 -15.57
CA ILE A 49 -1.41 -13.08 -16.43
C ILE A 49 -0.07 -13.39 -17.11
N VAL A 50 0.88 -13.94 -16.36
CA VAL A 50 2.21 -14.31 -16.86
C VAL A 50 2.12 -15.36 -17.97
N ILE A 51 1.29 -16.40 -17.77
CA ILE A 51 1.06 -17.45 -18.76
C ILE A 51 0.42 -16.86 -20.02
N ALA A 52 -0.64 -16.05 -19.85
CA ALA A 52 -1.35 -15.44 -20.97
C ALA A 52 -0.48 -14.45 -21.76
N GLY A 53 0.46 -13.77 -21.09
CA GLY A 53 1.35 -12.78 -21.70
C GLY A 53 2.65 -13.35 -22.29
N GLY A 54 2.96 -14.63 -22.12
CA GLY A 54 4.20 -15.25 -22.62
C GLY A 54 5.47 -14.63 -22.02
N THR A 55 5.41 -14.15 -20.79
CA THR A 55 6.49 -13.38 -20.15
C THR A 55 7.72 -14.27 -19.86
N PRO A 56 8.96 -13.77 -20.07
CA PRO A 56 10.20 -14.51 -19.77
C PRO A 56 10.44 -14.57 -18.25
N VAL A 57 9.91 -15.61 -17.60
CA VAL A 57 9.88 -15.75 -16.13
C VAL A 57 11.28 -15.78 -15.53
N LEU A 58 12.20 -16.60 -16.09
CA LEU A 58 13.52 -16.79 -15.48
C LEU A 58 14.37 -15.51 -15.49
N GLU A 59 14.31 -14.75 -16.57
CA GLU A 59 15.02 -13.47 -16.70
C GLU A 59 14.46 -12.44 -15.70
N SER A 60 13.13 -12.36 -15.63
CA SER A 60 12.44 -11.47 -14.69
C SER A 60 12.79 -11.80 -13.24
N VAL A 61 12.80 -13.08 -12.86
CA VAL A 61 13.17 -13.52 -11.51
C VAL A 61 14.64 -13.16 -11.21
N ARG A 62 15.56 -13.44 -12.13
CA ARG A 62 16.99 -13.10 -11.94
C ARG A 62 17.23 -11.61 -11.76
N ALA A 63 16.48 -10.78 -12.48
CA ALA A 63 16.61 -9.32 -12.41
C ALA A 63 15.99 -8.73 -11.14
N ALA A 64 14.89 -9.30 -10.63
CA ALA A 64 14.03 -8.64 -9.64
C ALA A 64 13.85 -9.40 -8.31
N TRP A 65 14.52 -10.54 -8.07
CA TRP A 65 14.27 -11.34 -6.86
C TRP A 65 14.49 -10.55 -5.53
N ARG A 66 15.55 -9.70 -5.47
CA ARG A 66 15.84 -8.89 -4.27
C ARG A 66 14.73 -7.89 -3.95
N PRO A 67 14.34 -6.99 -4.88
CA PRO A 67 13.23 -6.10 -4.62
C PRO A 67 11.90 -6.85 -4.42
N ALA A 68 11.68 -7.99 -5.07
CA ALA A 68 10.49 -8.80 -4.89
C ALA A 68 10.35 -9.34 -3.45
N VAL A 69 11.46 -9.78 -2.83
CA VAL A 69 11.47 -10.18 -1.41
C VAL A 69 11.11 -8.99 -0.51
N GLY A 70 11.70 -7.81 -0.76
CA GLY A 70 11.37 -6.59 -0.02
C GLY A 70 9.90 -6.19 -0.13
N VAL A 71 9.35 -6.23 -1.33
CA VAL A 71 7.92 -5.98 -1.57
C VAL A 71 7.05 -7.00 -0.83
N GLY A 72 7.37 -8.29 -0.93
CA GLY A 72 6.61 -9.35 -0.26
C GLY A 72 6.56 -9.18 1.27
N LEU A 73 7.70 -8.90 1.90
CA LEU A 73 7.76 -8.65 3.34
C LEU A 73 7.05 -7.35 3.73
N GLY A 74 7.20 -6.30 2.93
CA GLY A 74 6.51 -5.02 3.15
C GLY A 74 5.00 -5.15 3.07
N VAL A 75 4.50 -5.85 2.05
CA VAL A 75 3.06 -6.11 1.88
C VAL A 75 2.54 -6.96 3.05
N LEU A 76 3.26 -8.01 3.47
CA LEU A 76 2.88 -8.81 4.63
C LEU A 76 2.75 -7.96 5.91
N ALA A 77 3.69 -7.05 6.13
CA ALA A 77 3.65 -6.15 7.29
C ALA A 77 2.45 -5.18 7.22
N ILE A 78 2.13 -4.64 6.04
CA ILE A 78 0.96 -3.77 5.82
C ILE A 78 -0.33 -4.54 6.07
N GLU A 79 -0.48 -5.73 5.51
CA GLU A 79 -1.64 -6.61 5.67
C GLU A 79 -1.90 -6.95 7.14
N ALA A 80 -0.87 -7.46 7.82
CA ALA A 80 -0.97 -7.81 9.23
C ALA A 80 -1.28 -6.56 10.09
N GLY A 81 -0.63 -5.44 9.80
CA GLY A 81 -0.83 -4.18 10.52
C GLY A 81 -2.27 -3.68 10.42
N PHE A 82 -2.84 -3.59 9.23
CA PHE A 82 -4.23 -3.14 9.05
C PHE A 82 -5.25 -4.13 9.63
N LEU A 83 -5.04 -5.43 9.42
CA LEU A 83 -5.94 -6.45 9.98
C LEU A 83 -5.99 -6.37 11.51
N LEU A 84 -4.84 -6.25 12.16
CA LEU A 84 -4.75 -6.11 13.61
C LEU A 84 -5.31 -4.76 14.11
N ALA A 85 -5.06 -3.67 13.40
CA ALA A 85 -5.62 -2.37 13.74
C ALA A 85 -7.16 -2.39 13.69
N TYR A 86 -7.74 -2.97 12.64
CA TYR A 86 -9.21 -3.08 12.53
C TYR A 86 -9.81 -3.98 13.60
N ARG A 87 -9.13 -5.05 14.01
CA ARG A 87 -9.54 -5.90 15.14
C ARG A 87 -9.43 -5.18 16.48
N ALA A 88 -8.44 -4.32 16.64
CA ALA A 88 -8.30 -3.47 17.81
C ALA A 88 -9.34 -2.33 17.87
N GLY A 89 -10.26 -2.25 16.89
CA GLY A 89 -11.35 -1.28 16.87
C GLY A 89 -11.04 0.04 16.17
N TRP A 90 -9.90 0.16 15.49
CA TRP A 90 -9.61 1.39 14.73
C TRP A 90 -10.66 1.63 13.64
N PRO A 91 -11.18 2.87 13.50
CA PRO A 91 -12.07 3.22 12.40
C PRO A 91 -11.35 3.08 11.06
N LEU A 92 -12.09 2.60 10.04
CA LEU A 92 -11.57 2.41 8.69
C LEU A 92 -10.90 3.68 8.13
N SER A 93 -11.59 4.81 8.25
CA SER A 93 -11.13 6.10 7.74
C SER A 93 -9.86 6.60 8.46
N THR A 94 -9.83 6.49 9.79
CA THR A 94 -8.71 6.99 10.59
C THR A 94 -7.46 6.13 10.39
N ALA A 95 -7.58 4.80 10.43
CA ALA A 95 -6.45 3.91 10.28
C ALA A 95 -5.77 4.08 8.91
N SER A 96 -6.57 4.07 7.83
CA SER A 96 -6.03 4.24 6.48
C SER A 96 -5.41 5.63 6.28
N LEU A 97 -6.04 6.69 6.80
CA LEU A 97 -5.53 8.06 6.66
C LEU A 97 -4.22 8.23 7.42
N VAL A 98 -4.15 7.79 8.67
CA VAL A 98 -2.92 7.87 9.51
C VAL A 98 -1.76 7.19 8.79
N VAL A 99 -1.94 5.94 8.36
CA VAL A 99 -0.85 5.19 7.71
C VAL A 99 -0.46 5.83 6.39
N ASN A 100 -1.41 6.14 5.50
CA ASN A 100 -1.08 6.64 4.17
C ASN A 100 -0.42 8.03 4.21
N VAL A 101 -0.89 8.95 5.08
CA VAL A 101 -0.25 10.26 5.23
C VAL A 101 1.14 10.10 5.84
N SER A 102 1.31 9.25 6.86
CA SER A 102 2.62 8.99 7.45
C SER A 102 3.61 8.41 6.43
N VAL A 103 3.18 7.43 5.64
CA VAL A 103 4.00 6.86 4.55
C VAL A 103 4.36 7.94 3.52
N ALA A 104 3.42 8.78 3.12
CA ALA A 104 3.69 9.85 2.16
C ALA A 104 4.76 10.82 2.68
N VAL A 105 4.71 11.19 3.97
CA VAL A 105 5.72 12.06 4.59
C VAL A 105 7.09 11.39 4.64
N VAL A 106 7.14 10.11 5.06
CA VAL A 106 8.41 9.37 5.12
C VAL A 106 9.02 9.23 3.72
N LEU A 107 8.22 8.85 2.72
CA LEU A 107 8.70 8.72 1.34
C LEU A 107 9.13 10.06 0.75
N LEU A 108 8.47 11.15 1.11
CA LEU A 108 8.89 12.49 0.75
C LEU A 108 10.29 12.81 1.27
N LEU A 109 10.53 12.55 2.56
CA LEU A 109 11.85 12.76 3.17
C LEU A 109 12.94 11.87 2.51
N VAL A 110 12.60 10.63 2.20
CA VAL A 110 13.50 9.74 1.45
C VAL A 110 13.76 10.25 0.05
N GLY A 111 12.72 10.71 -0.68
CA GLY A 111 12.85 11.32 -2.01
C GLY A 111 13.81 12.50 -2.02
N LEU A 112 13.67 13.41 -1.05
CA LEU A 112 14.56 14.56 -0.89
C LEU A 112 16.01 14.15 -0.56
N ALA A 113 16.19 13.23 0.41
CA ALA A 113 17.50 12.90 0.94
C ALA A 113 18.31 11.91 0.07
N ALA A 114 17.63 10.90 -0.50
CA ALA A 114 18.29 9.80 -1.21
C ALA A 114 18.20 9.93 -2.73
N PHE A 115 17.15 10.56 -3.25
CA PHE A 115 16.91 10.66 -4.69
C PHE A 115 17.11 12.07 -5.23
N GLY A 116 17.47 13.06 -4.39
CA GLY A 116 17.73 14.44 -4.80
C GLY A 116 16.49 15.14 -5.38
N GLU A 117 15.30 14.69 -5.03
CA GLU A 117 14.06 15.36 -5.44
C GLU A 117 14.00 16.74 -4.83
N SER A 118 13.38 17.68 -5.53
CA SER A 118 13.16 19.05 -5.04
C SER A 118 11.68 19.37 -5.02
N LEU A 119 11.22 20.00 -3.94
CA LEU A 119 9.85 20.44 -3.81
C LEU A 119 9.73 21.94 -4.03
N THR A 120 8.69 22.32 -4.74
CA THR A 120 8.26 23.71 -4.85
C THR A 120 7.62 24.18 -3.54
N ALA A 121 7.59 25.48 -3.30
CA ALA A 121 6.90 26.07 -2.16
C ALA A 121 5.42 25.65 -2.04
N ARG A 122 4.76 25.48 -3.20
CA ARG A 122 3.37 25.01 -3.27
C ARG A 122 3.23 23.57 -2.75
N GLN A 123 4.16 22.69 -3.08
CA GLN A 123 4.17 21.31 -2.60
C GLN A 123 4.44 21.22 -1.09
N TRP A 124 5.35 22.05 -0.57
CA TRP A 124 5.57 22.18 0.87
C TRP A 124 4.30 22.63 1.63
N ALA A 125 3.58 23.61 1.09
CA ALA A 125 2.31 24.04 1.65
C ALA A 125 1.27 22.90 1.65
N GLY A 126 1.22 22.09 0.59
CA GLY A 126 0.38 20.89 0.51
C GLY A 126 0.70 19.86 1.58
N VAL A 127 1.98 19.55 1.80
CA VAL A 127 2.43 18.63 2.86
C VAL A 127 2.04 19.15 4.25
N ALA A 128 2.27 20.43 4.52
CA ALA A 128 1.87 21.06 5.78
C ALA A 128 0.35 20.96 6.02
N ALA A 129 -0.45 21.21 5.00
CA ALA A 129 -1.91 21.06 5.07
C ALA A 129 -2.34 19.62 5.38
N CYS A 130 -1.69 18.62 4.77
CA CYS A 130 -1.96 17.19 5.07
C CYS A 130 -1.63 16.84 6.52
N LEU A 131 -0.51 17.32 7.05
CA LEU A 131 -0.12 17.09 8.44
C LEU A 131 -1.07 17.75 9.43
N VAL A 132 -1.48 18.98 9.17
CA VAL A 132 -2.50 19.69 9.99
C VAL A 132 -3.82 18.94 9.94
N GLY A 133 -4.29 18.52 8.76
CA GLY A 133 -5.50 17.72 8.62
C GLY A 133 -5.44 16.42 9.40
N LEU A 134 -4.29 15.72 9.36
CA LEU A 134 -4.08 14.49 10.12
C LEU A 134 -4.15 14.76 11.63
N ALA A 135 -3.47 15.81 12.11
CA ALA A 135 -3.50 16.18 13.52
C ALA A 135 -4.92 16.50 14.00
N LEU A 136 -5.72 17.21 13.20
CA LEU A 136 -7.11 17.54 13.54
C LEU A 136 -8.01 16.29 13.61
N ILE A 137 -7.80 15.29 12.76
CA ILE A 137 -8.60 14.06 12.76
C ILE A 137 -8.18 13.11 13.89
N THR A 138 -6.93 13.15 14.32
CA THR A 138 -6.40 12.29 15.38
C THR A 138 -6.47 12.93 16.77
N SER A 139 -6.60 14.26 16.85
CA SER A 139 -6.83 14.95 18.13
C SER A 139 -8.28 14.70 18.62
N ARG A 140 -8.40 14.09 19.78
CA ARG A 140 -9.66 13.94 20.53
C ARG A 140 -9.77 15.02 21.59
#